data_07dd863eff130580c194023de48d7ed0
#
_entry.id   07dd863eff130580c194023de48d7ed0
#
_cell.length_a   1.000
_cell.length_b   1.000
_cell.length_c   1.000
_cell.angle_alpha   90.00
_cell.angle_beta   90.00
_cell.angle_gamma   90.00
#
_symmetry.space_group_name_H-M   'P 1'
#
loop_
_entity.id
_entity.type
_entity.pdbx_description
1 polymer ?
#
loop_
_entity_poly.entity_id
_entity_poly.type
_entity_poly.pdbx_seq_one_letter_code
_entity_poly.pdbx_strand_id
1 'polypeptide(L)' 'MPEKIVEAPEITPEEYKKYAGKDVAIYKNKIVAAGRTSGEALRKALKKYPEAKTEEIVIEFIQSADVLIL' A
#
# COMPACT_ATOMS: atom_id res chain seq x y z
N MET A 1 0.00 28.98 -0.81
CA MET A 1 0.24 28.34 -0.82
C MET A 1 -0.08 27.35 -1.05
N PRO A 2 0.13 26.88 -1.27
CA PRO A 2 -0.22 25.87 -1.69
C PRO A 2 -0.44 25.04 -0.78
N GLU A 3 -1.23 24.62 -0.74
CA GLU A 3 -1.46 23.90 0.07
C GLU A 3 -0.95 22.70 -0.12
N LYS A 4 -0.85 21.93 0.72
CA LYS A 4 -0.38 20.78 0.64
C LYS A 4 -1.30 19.91 0.01
N ILE A 5 -1.06 19.39 -1.04
CA ILE A 5 -1.88 18.46 -1.69
C ILE A 5 -1.51 17.11 -1.23
N VAL A 6 -2.46 16.42 -0.69
CA VAL A 6 -2.21 15.06 -0.28
C VAL A 6 -2.38 14.20 -1.50
N GLU A 7 -1.32 13.69 -2.01
CA GLU A 7 -1.38 12.90 -3.20
C GLU A 7 -1.73 11.49 -2.89
N ALA A 8 -2.62 10.91 -3.66
CA ALA A 8 -2.89 9.50 -3.55
C ALA A 8 -1.70 8.73 -4.07
N PRO A 9 -1.41 7.57 -3.50
CA PRO A 9 -0.33 6.74 -4.03
C PRO A 9 -0.60 6.37 -5.46
N GLU A 10 0.45 6.31 -6.25
CA GLU A 10 0.31 5.91 -7.61
C GLU A 10 0.29 4.41 -7.69
N ILE A 11 -0.88 3.85 -7.88
CA ILE A 11 -1.03 2.41 -8.00
C ILE A 11 -1.53 2.13 -9.40
N THR A 12 -0.77 1.40 -10.16
CA THR A 12 -1.13 1.11 -11.54
C THR A 12 -2.22 0.04 -11.58
N PRO A 13 -2.94 -0.07 -12.70
CA PRO A 13 -3.94 -1.14 -12.80
C PRO A 13 -3.34 -2.53 -12.65
N GLU A 14 -2.11 -2.73 -13.10
CA GLU A 14 -1.46 -4.01 -12.92
C GLU A 14 -1.24 -4.31 -11.44
N GLU A 15 -0.90 -3.29 -10.68
CA GLU A 15 -0.69 -3.49 -9.26
C GLU A 15 -2.00 -3.77 -8.55
N TYR A 16 -3.08 -3.15 -8.97
CA TYR A 16 -4.38 -3.46 -8.41
C TYR A 16 -4.72 -4.92 -8.63
N LYS A 17 -4.45 -5.44 -9.82
CA LYS A 17 -4.72 -6.83 -10.10
C LYS A 17 -3.80 -7.75 -9.30
N LYS A 18 -2.54 -7.37 -9.21
CA LYS A 18 -1.56 -8.20 -8.54
C LYS A 18 -1.85 -8.35 -7.05
N TYR A 19 -2.30 -7.27 -6.44
CA TYR A 19 -2.50 -7.26 -5.00
C TYR A 19 -3.95 -7.33 -4.57
N ALA A 20 -4.85 -7.68 -5.49
CA ALA A 20 -6.26 -7.75 -5.17
C ALA A 20 -6.49 -8.69 -3.99
N GLY A 21 -7.25 -8.23 -3.02
CA GLY A 21 -7.55 -9.01 -1.84
C GLY A 21 -6.44 -9.05 -0.80
N LYS A 22 -5.44 -8.19 -0.96
CA LYS A 22 -4.33 -8.17 -0.02
C LYS A 22 -4.15 -6.80 0.59
N ASP A 23 -3.48 -6.77 1.73
CA ASP A 23 -3.07 -5.52 2.33
C ASP A 23 -1.70 -5.17 1.76
N VAL A 24 -1.51 -3.91 1.41
CA VAL A 24 -0.23 -3.46 0.90
C VAL A 24 0.34 -2.40 1.82
N ALA A 25 1.66 -2.35 1.89
CA ALA A 25 2.35 -1.32 2.62
C ALA A 25 2.89 -0.32 1.62
N ILE A 26 2.60 0.94 1.83
CA ILE A 26 3.00 2.02 0.95
C ILE A 26 4.02 2.88 1.67
N TYR A 27 5.16 3.07 1.05
CA TYR A 27 6.22 3.86 1.63
C TYR A 27 6.76 4.75 0.53
N LYS A 28 6.82 6.04 0.80
CA LYS A 28 7.27 7.03 -0.19
C LYS A 28 6.48 6.91 -1.47
N ASN A 29 5.18 6.77 -1.28
CA ASN A 29 4.22 6.79 -2.39
C ASN A 29 4.29 5.58 -3.31
N LYS A 30 4.91 4.51 -2.86
CA LYS A 30 5.00 3.29 -3.66
C LYS A 30 4.66 2.08 -2.82
N ILE A 31 4.09 1.07 -3.44
CA ILE A 31 3.86 -0.19 -2.77
C ILE A 31 5.18 -0.90 -2.62
N VAL A 32 5.57 -1.16 -1.38
CA VAL A 32 6.85 -1.81 -1.11
C VAL A 32 6.68 -3.22 -0.56
N ALA A 33 5.49 -3.58 -0.12
CA ALA A 33 5.27 -4.91 0.43
C ALA A 33 3.79 -5.21 0.40
N ALA A 34 3.46 -6.49 0.51
CA ALA A 34 2.07 -6.91 0.55
C ALA A 34 1.97 -8.12 1.44
N GLY A 35 0.82 -8.32 2.05
CA GLY A 35 0.60 -9.46 2.91
C GLY A 35 -0.87 -9.73 3.03
N ARG A 36 -1.20 -10.82 3.71
CA ARG A 36 -2.59 -11.18 3.93
C ARG A 36 -3.21 -10.35 5.03
N THR A 37 -2.40 -9.80 5.91
CA THR A 37 -2.89 -8.94 6.98
C THR A 37 -2.06 -7.69 6.97
N SER A 38 -2.58 -6.65 7.62
CA SER A 38 -1.85 -5.40 7.70
C SER A 38 -0.54 -5.58 8.46
N GLY A 39 -0.55 -6.41 9.50
CA GLY A 39 0.67 -6.65 10.26
C GLY A 39 1.74 -7.32 9.41
N GLU A 40 1.34 -8.25 8.56
CA GLU A 40 2.29 -8.93 7.71
C GLU A 40 2.87 -7.96 6.68
N ALA A 41 2.02 -7.13 6.07
CA ALA A 41 2.50 -6.17 5.10
C ALA A 41 3.46 -5.18 5.75
N LEU A 42 3.13 -4.72 6.95
CA LEU A 42 3.98 -3.78 7.66
C LEU A 42 5.33 -4.42 8.00
N ARG A 43 5.29 -5.65 8.49
CA ARG A 43 6.53 -6.32 8.87
C ARG A 43 7.45 -6.51 7.68
N LYS A 44 6.87 -6.89 6.54
CA LYS A 44 7.67 -7.07 5.33
C LYS A 44 8.25 -5.74 4.86
N ALA A 45 7.50 -4.67 4.98
CA ALA A 45 7.99 -3.36 4.58
C ALA A 45 9.15 -2.92 5.46
N LEU A 46 9.04 -3.13 6.76
CA LEU A 46 10.10 -2.74 7.67
C LEU A 46 11.35 -3.59 7.49
N LYS A 47 11.16 -4.85 7.08
CA LYS A 47 12.29 -5.69 6.82
C LYS A 47 13.03 -5.22 5.59
N LYS A 48 12.30 -4.74 4.59
CA LYS A 48 12.91 -4.25 3.37
C LYS A 48 13.53 -2.87 3.56
N TYR A 49 12.90 -2.05 4.38
CA TYR A 49 13.38 -0.70 4.65
C TYR A 49 13.52 -0.50 6.16
N PRO A 50 14.59 -1.02 6.76
CA PRO A 50 14.72 -0.95 8.22
C PRO A 50 14.81 0.46 8.75
N GLU A 51 15.19 1.41 7.91
CA GLU A 51 15.29 2.80 8.35
C GLU A 51 13.93 3.49 8.39
N ALA A 52 12.90 2.89 7.82
CA ALA A 52 11.58 3.51 7.78
C ALA A 52 10.94 3.44 9.14
N LYS A 53 10.16 4.46 9.47
CA LYS A 53 9.41 4.46 10.71
C LYS A 53 8.01 3.99 10.44
N THR A 54 7.42 3.35 11.43
CA THR A 54 6.07 2.81 11.28
C THR A 54 5.10 3.88 10.81
N GLU A 55 5.22 5.08 11.35
CA GLU A 55 4.28 6.14 10.99
C GLU A 55 4.49 6.65 9.57
N GLU A 56 5.56 6.26 8.92
CA GLU A 56 5.80 6.65 7.54
C GLU A 56 5.21 5.66 6.56
N ILE A 57 4.72 4.53 7.04
CA ILE A 57 4.21 3.48 6.19
C ILE A 57 2.69 3.46 6.28
N VAL A 58 2.04 3.51 5.15
CA VAL A 58 0.58 3.48 5.08
C VAL A 58 0.18 2.09 4.65
N ILE A 59 -0.80 1.51 5.35
CA ILE A 59 -1.32 0.20 4.99
C ILE A 59 -2.68 0.39 4.36
N GLU A 60 -2.86 -0.20 3.21
CA GLU A 60 -4.10 -0.06 2.49
C GLU A 60 -4.55 -1.41 1.97
N PHE A 61 -5.85 -1.68 2.03
CA PHE A 61 -6.37 -2.92 1.52
C PHE A 61 -6.78 -2.71 0.07
N ILE A 62 -6.35 -3.61 -0.81
CA ILE A 62 -6.68 -3.53 -2.23
C ILE A 62 -7.87 -4.43 -2.47
N GLN A 63 -8.98 -3.85 -2.85
CA GLN A 63 -10.18 -4.63 -3.08
C GLN A 63 -10.04 -5.45 -4.34
N SER A 64 -10.64 -6.62 -4.30
CA SER A 64 -10.62 -7.47 -5.47
C SER A 64 -11.49 -6.83 -6.56
N ALA A 65 -11.15 -7.09 -7.79
CA ALA A 65 -11.89 -6.54 -8.91
C ALA A 65 -13.33 -7.01 -8.92
N ASP A 66 -13.59 -8.18 -8.38
CA ASP A 66 -14.96 -8.68 -8.33
C ASP A 66 -15.86 -7.81 -7.49
N VAL A 67 -15.31 -7.15 -6.50
CA VAL A 67 -16.12 -6.31 -5.64
C VAL A 67 -16.56 -5.06 -6.37
N LEU A 68 -15.81 -4.66 -7.37
CA LEU A 68 -16.09 -3.43 -8.08
C LEU A 68 -17.08 -3.58 -9.21
N ILE A 69 -17.44 -4.78 -9.53
CA ILE A 69 -18.38 -5.02 -10.61
C ILE A 69 -19.78 -4.99 -10.04
N LEU A 70 -20.54 -4.05 -10.45
CA LEU A 70 -21.89 -3.87 -9.90
C LEU A 70 -22.92 -4.19 -10.92
#